data_157d6a1f2b1e35d95a0d2c4100d8c425
#
_entry.id   157d6a1f2b1e35d95a0d2c4100d8c425
#
_cell.length_a   1.000
_cell.length_b   1.000
_cell.length_c   1.000
_cell.angle_alpha   90.00
_cell.angle_beta   90.00
_cell.angle_gamma   90.00
#
_symmetry.space_group_name_H-M   'P 1'
#
loop_
_entity.id
_entity.type
_entity.pdbx_description
1 polymer ?
#
loop_
_entity_poly.entity_id
_entity_poly.type
_entity_poly.pdbx_seq_one_letter_code
_entity_poly.pdbx_strand_id
1 'polypeptide(L)'
;MDQDRQNSQNHDTEHADRDWEFATYRTAQSSNDMVPTIFRRGIYRTIRGSLKRFLSIVVITALGVSVMCGLKAGCEDLRDSVDAYFDQQSVYDINVQSTYGFTRDDLSAIQEVDGVETAEGIYTETAYTAVGTTRERVVVQSLSKENIDQPVLVSGDLPESADEVAVTSKFLKASGKKIGDTVSFAANDASSSNQSAKDQFAAGDYTITAEVLDSTDVSSDSTVNAFRAASTADYKFYVSEDAATSSSYSAVHAIVEGAKSLNSYSDAYTAKINEVKGNIEKIREEREKARAQELTVDTPA
;
A
#
# COMPACT_ATOMS: atom_id res chain seq x y z
N MET A 1 86.37 -38.89 -7.21
CA MET A 1 85.99 -39.12 -8.60
C MET A 1 84.50 -39.49 -8.77
N ASP A 2 83.74 -39.54 -7.66
CA ASP A 2 82.30 -39.91 -7.67
C ASP A 2 81.32 -38.73 -7.50
N GLN A 3 81.75 -37.57 -7.04
CA GLN A 3 80.86 -36.43 -6.84
C GLN A 3 80.51 -35.70 -8.16
N ASP A 4 81.40 -35.72 -9.15
CA ASP A 4 81.13 -35.06 -10.43
C ASP A 4 80.17 -35.81 -11.34
N ARG A 5 80.02 -37.13 -11.15
CA ARG A 5 79.01 -37.90 -11.89
C ARG A 5 77.60 -37.76 -11.39
N GLN A 6 77.37 -37.55 -10.09
CA GLN A 6 76.06 -37.31 -9.53
C GLN A 6 75.52 -35.93 -9.88
N ASN A 7 76.38 -34.93 -9.98
CA ASN A 7 75.94 -33.55 -10.30
C ASN A 7 75.56 -33.35 -11.77
N SER A 8 76.14 -34.16 -12.68
CA SER A 8 75.80 -34.13 -14.11
C SER A 8 74.46 -34.82 -14.37
N GLN A 9 74.12 -35.91 -13.65
CA GLN A 9 72.84 -36.58 -13.83
C GLN A 9 71.64 -35.81 -13.28
N ASN A 10 71.82 -35.05 -12.17
CA ASN A 10 70.78 -34.21 -11.63
C ASN A 10 70.48 -32.97 -12.50
N HIS A 11 71.46 -32.48 -13.26
CA HIS A 11 71.27 -31.32 -14.11
C HIS A 11 70.49 -31.68 -15.41
N ASP A 12 70.70 -32.90 -15.91
CA ASP A 12 70.02 -33.37 -17.13
C ASP A 12 68.55 -33.78 -16.87
N THR A 13 68.24 -34.25 -15.67
CA THR A 13 66.85 -34.60 -15.26
C THR A 13 66.02 -33.34 -14.99
N GLU A 14 66.62 -32.29 -14.44
CA GLU A 14 65.88 -31.04 -14.14
C GLU A 14 65.58 -30.21 -15.41
N HIS A 15 66.36 -30.34 -16.47
CA HIS A 15 66.06 -29.75 -17.75
C HIS A 15 65.03 -30.55 -18.55
N ALA A 16 65.04 -31.89 -18.44
CA ALA A 16 64.06 -32.72 -19.12
C ALA A 16 62.65 -32.54 -18.51
N ASP A 17 62.54 -32.36 -17.22
CA ASP A 17 61.25 -32.14 -16.54
C ASP A 17 60.65 -30.75 -16.90
N ARG A 18 61.45 -29.74 -17.15
CA ARG A 18 60.94 -28.42 -17.58
C ARG A 18 60.47 -28.38 -19.03
N ASP A 19 61.10 -29.17 -19.91
CA ASP A 19 60.76 -29.16 -21.34
C ASP A 19 59.42 -29.90 -21.62
N TRP A 20 59.05 -30.90 -20.83
CA TRP A 20 57.73 -31.52 -21.02
C TRP A 20 56.58 -30.67 -20.42
N GLU A 21 56.84 -29.89 -19.37
CA GLU A 21 55.85 -28.97 -18.81
C GLU A 21 55.48 -27.85 -19.81
N PHE A 22 56.44 -27.28 -20.49
CA PHE A 22 56.19 -26.33 -21.58
C PHE A 22 55.57 -26.98 -22.83
N ALA A 23 55.84 -28.23 -23.12
CA ALA A 23 55.24 -28.97 -24.23
C ALA A 23 53.74 -29.28 -23.96
N THR A 24 53.39 -29.63 -22.72
CA THR A 24 51.99 -29.84 -22.31
C THR A 24 51.18 -28.54 -22.32
N TYR A 25 51.76 -27.41 -21.88
CA TYR A 25 51.11 -26.09 -21.99
C TYR A 25 50.88 -25.64 -23.45
N ARG A 26 51.82 -25.92 -24.35
CA ARG A 26 51.67 -25.57 -25.75
C ARG A 26 50.65 -26.41 -26.49
N THR A 27 50.53 -27.69 -26.18
CA THR A 27 49.48 -28.56 -26.74
C THR A 27 48.09 -28.24 -26.20
N ALA A 28 47.98 -27.82 -24.91
CA ALA A 28 46.73 -27.36 -24.36
C ALA A 28 46.20 -26.04 -24.95
N GLN A 29 47.10 -25.12 -25.30
CA GLN A 29 46.73 -23.85 -25.90
C GLN A 29 46.40 -23.93 -27.38
N SER A 30 47.00 -24.89 -28.12
CA SER A 30 46.73 -25.11 -29.54
C SER A 30 45.43 -25.89 -29.81
N SER A 31 44.88 -26.62 -28.82
CA SER A 31 43.63 -27.35 -28.98
C SER A 31 42.37 -26.53 -28.73
N ASN A 32 42.52 -25.32 -28.17
CA ASN A 32 41.36 -24.47 -27.82
C ASN A 32 40.78 -23.75 -29.05
N ASP A 33 41.52 -23.55 -30.11
CA ASP A 33 41.03 -22.85 -31.30
C ASP A 33 40.32 -23.77 -32.32
N MET A 34 40.44 -25.10 -32.20
CA MET A 34 39.84 -26.07 -33.14
C MET A 34 38.53 -26.68 -32.62
N VAL A 35 38.22 -26.46 -31.34
CA VAL A 35 37.03 -27.01 -30.64
C VAL A 35 35.70 -26.39 -31.14
N PRO A 36 35.60 -25.11 -31.58
CA PRO A 36 34.30 -24.54 -31.82
C PRO A 36 33.55 -25.09 -33.03
N THR A 37 34.24 -25.49 -34.08
CA THR A 37 33.56 -25.86 -35.35
C THR A 37 33.06 -27.31 -35.38
N ILE A 38 33.83 -28.25 -34.88
CA ILE A 38 33.46 -29.67 -34.80
C ILE A 38 32.42 -29.88 -33.70
N PHE A 39 32.59 -29.21 -32.57
CA PHE A 39 31.64 -29.25 -31.45
C PHE A 39 30.29 -28.64 -31.84
N ARG A 40 30.27 -27.50 -32.50
CA ARG A 40 29.04 -26.88 -33.04
C ARG A 40 28.32 -27.75 -34.08
N ARG A 41 29.05 -28.43 -34.97
CA ARG A 41 28.44 -29.40 -35.88
C ARG A 41 27.89 -30.64 -35.16
N GLY A 42 28.58 -31.14 -34.16
CA GLY A 42 28.12 -32.25 -33.31
C GLY A 42 26.83 -31.92 -32.60
N ILE A 43 26.75 -30.74 -31.92
CA ILE A 43 25.57 -30.24 -31.26
C ILE A 43 24.39 -30.10 -32.22
N TYR A 44 24.62 -29.46 -33.39
CA TYR A 44 23.57 -29.27 -34.39
C TYR A 44 22.99 -30.60 -34.89
N ARG A 45 23.86 -31.61 -35.10
CA ARG A 45 23.44 -32.96 -35.58
C ARG A 45 22.67 -33.71 -34.48
N THR A 46 23.04 -33.56 -33.22
CA THR A 46 22.36 -34.17 -32.08
C THR A 46 21.00 -33.51 -31.86
N ILE A 47 20.92 -32.18 -31.96
CA ILE A 47 19.65 -31.42 -31.85
C ILE A 47 18.70 -31.84 -32.98
N ARG A 48 19.20 -31.95 -34.22
CA ARG A 48 18.36 -32.34 -35.37
C ARG A 48 17.89 -33.79 -35.29
N GLY A 49 18.66 -34.67 -34.67
CA GLY A 49 18.30 -36.09 -34.47
C GLY A 49 17.28 -36.31 -33.35
N SER A 50 17.21 -35.39 -32.39
CA SER A 50 16.28 -35.46 -31.22
C SER A 50 15.42 -34.19 -31.06
N LEU A 51 15.02 -33.61 -32.19
CA LEU A 51 14.34 -32.32 -32.27
C LEU A 51 13.09 -32.24 -31.36
N LYS A 52 12.31 -33.33 -31.30
CA LYS A 52 11.11 -33.39 -30.44
C LYS A 52 11.45 -33.26 -28.94
N ARG A 53 12.48 -33.94 -28.45
CA ARG A 53 12.94 -33.88 -27.09
C ARG A 53 13.56 -32.53 -26.75
N PHE A 54 14.37 -31.98 -27.66
CA PHE A 54 14.95 -30.65 -27.49
C PHE A 54 13.87 -29.55 -27.46
N LEU A 55 12.91 -29.60 -28.39
CA LEU A 55 11.82 -28.65 -28.45
C LEU A 55 10.95 -28.71 -27.17
N SER A 56 10.69 -29.89 -26.64
CA SER A 56 9.95 -30.04 -25.38
C SER A 56 10.65 -29.33 -24.21
N ILE A 57 11.98 -29.49 -24.09
CA ILE A 57 12.75 -28.79 -23.04
C ILE A 57 12.73 -27.28 -23.23
N VAL A 58 12.93 -26.81 -24.48
CA VAL A 58 12.86 -25.37 -24.79
C VAL A 58 11.50 -24.78 -24.46
N VAL A 59 10.41 -25.47 -24.82
CA VAL A 59 9.04 -25.00 -24.52
C VAL A 59 8.81 -24.94 -23.01
N ILE A 60 9.21 -25.96 -22.26
CA ILE A 60 9.03 -25.98 -20.79
C ILE A 60 9.81 -24.83 -20.15
N THR A 61 11.09 -24.63 -20.54
CA THR A 61 11.90 -23.54 -19.98
C THR A 61 11.38 -22.17 -20.40
N ALA A 62 10.95 -22.01 -21.65
CA ALA A 62 10.36 -20.77 -22.15
C ALA A 62 9.06 -20.44 -21.41
N LEU A 63 8.19 -21.43 -21.17
CA LEU A 63 6.97 -21.24 -20.36
C LEU A 63 7.31 -20.81 -18.93
N GLY A 64 8.27 -21.45 -18.28
CA GLY A 64 8.69 -21.08 -16.92
C GLY A 64 9.20 -19.64 -16.83
N VAL A 65 10.07 -19.23 -17.76
CA VAL A 65 10.58 -17.86 -17.82
C VAL A 65 9.46 -16.86 -18.14
N SER A 66 8.58 -17.20 -19.11
CA SER A 66 7.48 -16.32 -19.51
C SER A 66 6.50 -16.06 -18.37
N VAL A 67 6.14 -17.10 -17.60
CA VAL A 67 5.26 -16.96 -16.43
C VAL A 67 5.92 -16.09 -15.38
N MET A 68 7.20 -16.30 -15.09
CA MET A 68 7.92 -15.50 -14.07
C MET A 68 8.04 -14.03 -14.48
N CYS A 69 8.42 -13.76 -15.73
CA CYS A 69 8.52 -12.39 -16.24
C CYS A 69 7.16 -11.72 -16.34
N GLY A 70 6.14 -12.44 -16.82
CA GLY A 70 4.79 -11.92 -16.95
C GLY A 70 4.14 -11.59 -15.60
N LEU A 71 4.36 -12.44 -14.58
CA LEU A 71 3.87 -12.17 -13.23
C LEU A 71 4.54 -10.93 -12.62
N LYS A 72 5.86 -10.79 -12.80
CA LYS A 72 6.59 -9.62 -12.30
C LYS A 72 6.11 -8.33 -12.97
N ALA A 73 6.00 -8.32 -14.29
CA ALA A 73 5.51 -7.16 -15.05
C ALA A 73 4.07 -6.81 -14.64
N GLY A 74 3.18 -7.82 -14.52
CA GLY A 74 1.80 -7.58 -14.10
C GLY A 74 1.67 -7.02 -12.68
N CYS A 75 2.57 -7.38 -11.76
CA CYS A 75 2.61 -6.78 -10.43
C CYS A 75 3.06 -5.31 -10.47
N GLU A 76 4.01 -4.97 -11.33
CA GLU A 76 4.45 -3.58 -11.52
C GLU A 76 3.34 -2.74 -12.16
N ASP A 77 2.72 -3.20 -13.24
CA ASP A 77 1.60 -2.52 -13.90
C ASP A 77 0.40 -2.30 -12.95
N LEU A 78 0.13 -3.28 -12.07
CA LEU A 78 -0.93 -3.14 -11.07
C LEU A 78 -0.60 -2.05 -10.03
N ARG A 79 0.63 -2.00 -9.55
CA ARG A 79 1.08 -0.95 -8.61
C ARG A 79 0.98 0.44 -9.23
N ASP A 80 1.46 0.59 -10.47
CA ASP A 80 1.37 1.87 -11.17
C ASP A 80 -0.08 2.30 -11.42
N SER A 81 -0.97 1.34 -11.70
CA SER A 81 -2.40 1.62 -11.86
C SER A 81 -3.07 2.06 -10.57
N VAL A 82 -2.72 1.43 -9.44
CA VAL A 82 -3.25 1.81 -8.11
C VAL A 82 -2.67 3.15 -7.67
N ASP A 83 -1.41 3.41 -7.93
CA ASP A 83 -0.76 4.68 -7.65
C ASP A 83 -1.44 5.84 -8.40
N ALA A 84 -1.63 5.68 -9.72
CA ALA A 84 -2.36 6.67 -10.52
C ALA A 84 -3.81 6.89 -10.05
N TYR A 85 -4.47 5.83 -9.54
CA TYR A 85 -5.79 5.95 -8.94
C TYR A 85 -5.76 6.76 -7.63
N PHE A 86 -4.82 6.50 -6.74
CA PHE A 86 -4.66 7.26 -5.48
C PHE A 86 -4.38 8.74 -5.75
N ASP A 87 -3.52 9.04 -6.72
CA ASP A 87 -3.25 10.40 -7.16
C ASP A 87 -4.50 11.11 -7.70
N GLN A 88 -5.31 10.40 -8.48
CA GLN A 88 -6.55 10.94 -9.04
C GLN A 88 -7.59 11.25 -7.96
N GLN A 89 -7.68 10.41 -6.92
CA GLN A 89 -8.61 10.60 -5.80
C GLN A 89 -8.02 11.46 -4.69
N SER A 90 -6.79 11.94 -4.83
CA SER A 90 -6.07 12.68 -3.78
C SER A 90 -6.14 11.99 -2.43
N VAL A 91 -5.89 10.67 -2.43
CA VAL A 91 -5.88 9.89 -1.18
C VAL A 91 -4.78 10.43 -0.27
N TYR A 92 -5.08 10.57 1.00
CA TYR A 92 -4.12 11.13 1.97
C TYR A 92 -2.85 10.28 2.10
N ASP A 93 -1.72 10.97 2.25
CA ASP A 93 -0.41 10.33 2.49
C ASP A 93 -0.22 9.98 3.96
N ILE A 94 -0.73 10.81 4.87
CA ILE A 94 -0.61 10.64 6.31
C ILE A 94 -1.99 10.78 6.97
N ASN A 95 -2.33 9.81 7.80
CA ASN A 95 -3.51 9.86 8.67
C ASN A 95 -3.06 9.97 10.12
N VAL A 96 -3.31 11.11 10.73
CA VAL A 96 -3.03 11.36 12.15
C VAL A 96 -4.30 11.14 12.96
N GLN A 97 -4.25 10.29 13.97
CA GLN A 97 -5.39 9.95 14.80
C GLN A 97 -5.13 10.31 16.26
N SER A 98 -6.16 10.78 16.96
CA SER A 98 -6.12 11.10 18.39
C SER A 98 -7.29 10.48 19.15
N THR A 99 -7.04 9.95 20.33
CA THR A 99 -8.08 9.44 21.23
C THR A 99 -8.96 10.55 21.81
N TYR A 100 -8.41 11.77 21.92
CA TYR A 100 -9.12 12.93 22.49
C TYR A 100 -9.61 13.91 21.42
N GLY A 101 -9.41 13.56 20.13
CA GLY A 101 -9.68 14.43 19.00
C GLY A 101 -8.66 15.55 18.83
N PHE A 102 -8.80 16.28 17.73
CA PHE A 102 -7.98 17.42 17.37
C PHE A 102 -8.79 18.72 17.41
N THR A 103 -8.21 19.77 17.95
CA THR A 103 -8.76 21.11 17.85
C THR A 103 -8.38 21.76 16.53
N ARG A 104 -8.96 22.96 16.25
CA ARG A 104 -8.53 23.77 15.10
C ARG A 104 -7.09 24.21 15.23
N ASP A 105 -6.61 24.46 16.44
CA ASP A 105 -5.21 24.85 16.69
C ASP A 105 -4.26 23.68 16.43
N ASP A 106 -4.67 22.45 16.74
CA ASP A 106 -3.90 21.25 16.41
C ASP A 106 -3.81 21.06 14.89
N LEU A 107 -4.93 21.25 14.18
CA LEU A 107 -4.97 21.20 12.72
C LEU A 107 -4.05 22.25 12.11
N SER A 108 -4.13 23.51 12.59
CA SER A 108 -3.26 24.59 12.10
C SER A 108 -1.79 24.30 12.34
N ALA A 109 -1.44 23.75 13.51
CA ALA A 109 -0.08 23.35 13.81
C ALA A 109 0.44 22.24 12.88
N ILE A 110 -0.42 21.30 12.45
CA ILE A 110 -0.06 20.26 11.48
C ILE A 110 0.10 20.87 10.07
N GLN A 111 -0.77 21.82 9.67
CA GLN A 111 -0.68 22.51 8.40
C GLN A 111 0.61 23.33 8.25
N GLU A 112 1.16 23.83 9.34
CA GLU A 112 2.42 24.60 9.38
C GLU A 112 3.69 23.73 9.40
N VAL A 113 3.55 22.39 9.48
CA VAL A 113 4.71 21.48 9.49
C VAL A 113 5.38 21.45 8.11
N ASP A 114 6.71 21.60 8.13
CA ASP A 114 7.53 21.53 6.93
C ASP A 114 7.35 20.20 6.19
N GLY A 115 6.98 20.30 4.90
CA GLY A 115 6.69 19.18 4.02
C GLY A 115 5.21 18.77 3.97
N VAL A 116 4.31 19.41 4.72
CA VAL A 116 2.86 19.26 4.57
C VAL A 116 2.37 20.23 3.49
N GLU A 117 1.75 19.73 2.43
CA GLU A 117 1.14 20.54 1.36
C GLU A 117 -0.25 21.02 1.78
N THR A 118 -1.08 20.11 2.26
CA THR A 118 -2.44 20.39 2.73
C THR A 118 -2.79 19.43 3.86
N ALA A 119 -3.51 19.89 4.86
CA ALA A 119 -4.07 19.03 5.89
C ALA A 119 -5.48 19.46 6.26
N GLU A 120 -6.35 18.50 6.50
CA GLU A 120 -7.76 18.71 6.83
C GLU A 120 -8.18 17.84 8.01
N GLY A 121 -9.00 18.43 8.90
CA GLY A 121 -9.62 17.70 10.00
C GLY A 121 -10.85 16.93 9.53
N ILE A 122 -10.91 15.66 9.86
CA ILE A 122 -11.99 14.75 9.46
C ILE A 122 -12.74 14.26 10.69
N TYR A 123 -14.06 14.25 10.59
CA TYR A 123 -14.92 13.56 11.54
C TYR A 123 -15.13 12.12 11.07
N THR A 124 -14.77 11.17 11.89
CA THR A 124 -15.02 9.75 11.60
C THR A 124 -15.46 9.02 12.85
N GLU A 125 -16.42 8.13 12.69
CA GLU A 125 -17.04 7.38 13.77
C GLU A 125 -17.37 5.97 13.32
N THR A 126 -17.23 5.01 14.24
CA THR A 126 -17.77 3.67 14.04
C THR A 126 -19.19 3.63 14.58
N ALA A 127 -20.15 3.41 13.69
CA ALA A 127 -21.56 3.30 14.01
C ALA A 127 -22.11 1.93 13.60
N TYR A 128 -23.38 1.72 13.87
CA TYR A 128 -24.12 0.51 13.51
C TYR A 128 -25.40 0.87 12.75
N THR A 129 -25.65 0.14 11.69
CA THR A 129 -26.86 0.26 10.87
C THR A 129 -27.53 -1.11 10.67
N ALA A 130 -28.79 -1.10 10.29
CA ALA A 130 -29.53 -2.33 10.00
C ALA A 130 -29.34 -2.73 8.51
N VAL A 131 -28.96 -3.99 8.28
CA VAL A 131 -28.93 -4.61 6.97
C VAL A 131 -29.79 -5.85 7.01
N GLY A 132 -31.01 -5.76 6.46
CA GLY A 132 -31.99 -6.81 6.62
C GLY A 132 -32.39 -7.00 8.11
N THR A 133 -32.08 -8.17 8.66
CA THR A 133 -32.35 -8.52 10.07
C THR A 133 -31.10 -8.44 10.94
N THR A 134 -29.95 -8.13 10.40
CA THR A 134 -28.69 -8.05 11.12
C THR A 134 -28.31 -6.59 11.39
N ARG A 135 -27.53 -6.41 12.44
CA ARG A 135 -26.94 -5.12 12.79
C ARG A 135 -25.46 -5.17 12.36
N GLU A 136 -25.12 -4.35 11.40
CA GLU A 136 -23.81 -4.33 10.78
C GLU A 136 -23.05 -3.06 11.19
N ARG A 137 -21.73 -3.17 11.25
CA ARG A 137 -20.84 -2.06 11.58
C ARG A 137 -20.54 -1.25 10.34
N VAL A 138 -20.63 0.07 10.49
CA VAL A 138 -20.33 1.05 9.45
C VAL A 138 -19.35 2.08 9.98
N VAL A 139 -18.41 2.52 9.15
CA VAL A 139 -17.64 3.74 9.41
C VAL A 139 -18.39 4.89 8.74
N VAL A 140 -18.75 5.89 9.52
CA VAL A 140 -19.30 7.16 9.03
C VAL A 140 -18.18 8.17 9.01
N GLN A 141 -17.99 8.85 7.90
CA GLN A 141 -16.94 9.84 7.69
C GLN A 141 -17.50 11.10 7.06
N SER A 142 -17.03 12.27 7.50
CA SER A 142 -17.36 13.53 6.83
C SER A 142 -16.67 13.61 5.45
N LEU A 143 -17.35 14.22 4.49
CA LEU A 143 -16.73 14.58 3.22
C LEU A 143 -15.66 15.65 3.45
N SER A 144 -14.59 15.59 2.66
CA SER A 144 -13.52 16.58 2.67
C SER A 144 -13.94 17.83 1.88
N LYS A 145 -13.60 19.01 2.38
CA LYS A 145 -13.73 20.29 1.66
C LYS A 145 -12.53 20.59 0.78
N GLU A 146 -11.36 20.09 1.16
CA GLU A 146 -10.11 20.25 0.43
C GLU A 146 -9.90 19.18 -0.66
N ASN A 147 -10.92 18.38 -0.94
CA ASN A 147 -10.89 17.27 -1.89
C ASN A 147 -9.82 16.19 -1.57
N ILE A 148 -9.55 15.97 -0.29
CA ILE A 148 -8.69 14.87 0.16
C ILE A 148 -9.56 13.62 0.37
N ASP A 149 -9.18 12.49 -0.23
CA ASP A 149 -9.84 11.19 -0.06
C ASP A 149 -11.34 11.22 -0.39
N GLN A 150 -11.70 11.84 -1.50
CA GLN A 150 -13.09 11.89 -1.95
C GLN A 150 -13.57 10.51 -2.43
N PRO A 151 -14.77 10.10 -2.03
CA PRO A 151 -15.36 8.89 -2.58
C PRO A 151 -15.66 9.05 -4.06
N VAL A 152 -15.53 7.96 -4.81
CA VAL A 152 -15.87 7.96 -6.24
C VAL A 152 -17.37 7.89 -6.41
N LEU A 153 -17.98 8.95 -6.96
CA LEU A 153 -19.40 9.00 -7.23
C LEU A 153 -19.80 8.03 -8.34
N VAL A 154 -20.71 7.11 -8.04
CA VAL A 154 -21.28 6.16 -9.01
C VAL A 154 -22.61 6.69 -9.56
N SER A 155 -23.49 7.17 -8.68
CA SER A 155 -24.80 7.76 -9.07
C SER A 155 -25.35 8.66 -7.97
N GLY A 156 -26.23 9.58 -8.33
CA GLY A 156 -26.80 10.58 -7.42
C GLY A 156 -25.91 11.80 -7.22
N ASP A 157 -26.09 12.50 -6.12
CA ASP A 157 -25.35 13.72 -5.75
C ASP A 157 -24.76 13.55 -4.34
N LEU A 158 -23.53 14.00 -4.13
CA LEU A 158 -22.89 13.95 -2.82
C LEU A 158 -23.69 14.75 -1.78
N PRO A 159 -23.72 14.32 -0.51
CA PRO A 159 -24.42 15.00 0.57
C PRO A 159 -23.97 16.47 0.72
N GLU A 160 -24.92 17.38 0.67
CA GLU A 160 -24.71 18.81 0.96
C GLU A 160 -25.33 19.20 2.31
N SER A 161 -26.41 18.52 2.70
CA SER A 161 -27.14 18.80 3.95
C SER A 161 -26.78 17.85 5.08
N ALA A 162 -27.05 18.25 6.32
CA ALA A 162 -26.72 17.47 7.52
C ALA A 162 -27.52 16.18 7.68
N ASP A 163 -28.65 16.02 6.98
CA ASP A 163 -29.54 14.88 6.97
C ASP A 163 -29.37 13.97 5.76
N GLU A 164 -28.35 14.21 4.96
CA GLU A 164 -28.03 13.45 3.76
C GLU A 164 -26.82 12.54 3.97
N VAL A 165 -26.83 11.41 3.24
CA VAL A 165 -25.73 10.43 3.30
C VAL A 165 -25.45 9.80 1.93
N ALA A 166 -24.20 9.69 1.59
CA ALA A 166 -23.74 8.82 0.51
C ALA A 166 -23.32 7.48 1.08
N VAL A 167 -23.74 6.41 0.43
CA VAL A 167 -23.47 5.04 0.89
C VAL A 167 -22.72 4.23 -0.17
N THR A 168 -21.93 3.27 0.26
CA THR A 168 -21.16 2.45 -0.68
C THR A 168 -22.09 1.51 -1.47
N SER A 169 -21.74 1.25 -2.74
CA SER A 169 -22.43 0.29 -3.61
C SER A 169 -22.63 -1.07 -2.93
N LYS A 170 -21.65 -1.48 -2.12
CA LYS A 170 -21.68 -2.70 -1.33
C LYS A 170 -22.86 -2.69 -0.33
N PHE A 171 -23.10 -1.56 0.34
CA PHE A 171 -24.21 -1.41 1.27
C PHE A 171 -25.58 -1.45 0.55
N LEU A 172 -25.74 -0.72 -0.57
CA LEU A 172 -26.98 -0.74 -1.33
C LEU A 172 -27.34 -2.14 -1.80
N LYS A 173 -26.34 -2.88 -2.28
CA LYS A 173 -26.51 -4.27 -2.75
C LYS A 173 -26.90 -5.23 -1.61
N ALA A 174 -26.33 -5.04 -0.42
CA ALA A 174 -26.61 -5.88 0.73
C ALA A 174 -27.94 -5.55 1.41
N SER A 175 -28.27 -4.26 1.54
CA SER A 175 -29.50 -3.79 2.19
C SER A 175 -30.73 -3.82 1.29
N GLY A 176 -30.54 -3.80 -0.03
CA GLY A 176 -31.62 -3.66 -1.02
C GLY A 176 -32.21 -2.24 -1.09
N LYS A 177 -31.63 -1.26 -0.39
CA LYS A 177 -32.03 0.14 -0.41
C LYS A 177 -31.59 0.82 -1.70
N LYS A 178 -32.17 1.99 -1.97
CA LYS A 178 -31.94 2.80 -3.16
C LYS A 178 -31.73 4.27 -2.77
N ILE A 179 -31.20 5.05 -3.70
CA ILE A 179 -31.15 6.52 -3.57
C ILE A 179 -32.59 7.02 -3.36
N GLY A 180 -32.76 7.92 -2.38
CA GLY A 180 -34.03 8.44 -1.88
C GLY A 180 -34.61 7.67 -0.69
N ASP A 181 -34.11 6.47 -0.39
CA ASP A 181 -34.50 5.76 0.84
C ASP A 181 -33.82 6.35 2.07
N THR A 182 -34.38 6.08 3.23
CA THR A 182 -33.81 6.50 4.50
C THR A 182 -32.97 5.37 5.10
N VAL A 183 -31.82 5.72 5.65
CA VAL A 183 -30.98 4.84 6.47
C VAL A 183 -30.72 5.48 7.82
N SER A 184 -30.76 4.70 8.88
CA SER A 184 -30.41 5.15 10.23
C SER A 184 -29.13 4.48 10.69
N PHE A 185 -28.31 5.24 11.39
CA PHE A 185 -27.14 4.73 12.10
C PHE A 185 -27.00 5.39 13.45
N ALA A 186 -26.33 4.71 14.37
CA ALA A 186 -26.01 5.23 15.69
C ALA A 186 -24.68 4.65 16.16
N ALA A 187 -23.91 5.46 16.89
CA ALA A 187 -22.76 4.97 17.62
C ALA A 187 -23.18 3.83 18.57
N ASN A 188 -22.24 2.99 18.95
CA ASN A 188 -22.59 1.85 19.79
C ASN A 188 -23.04 2.33 21.16
N ASP A 189 -24.19 1.79 21.59
CA ASP A 189 -24.82 2.16 22.85
C ASP A 189 -23.91 2.10 24.07
N ALA A 190 -24.22 2.96 24.99
CA ALA A 190 -24.02 3.12 26.39
C ALA A 190 -23.64 1.90 27.28
N SER A 191 -23.37 0.72 26.73
CA SER A 191 -22.88 -0.44 27.49
C SER A 191 -21.36 -0.61 27.46
N SER A 192 -20.64 0.15 26.64
CA SER A 192 -19.18 0.24 26.73
C SER A 192 -18.81 1.42 27.61
N SER A 193 -18.30 1.13 28.79
CA SER A 193 -17.88 2.06 29.86
C SER A 193 -16.70 2.99 29.48
N ASN A 194 -16.39 3.19 28.20
CA ASN A 194 -15.44 4.17 27.71
C ASN A 194 -16.19 5.41 27.19
N GLN A 195 -16.58 6.27 28.10
CA GLN A 195 -17.17 7.60 27.87
C GLN A 195 -16.21 8.63 27.23
N SER A 196 -15.18 8.24 26.52
CA SER A 196 -14.16 9.18 26.00
C SER A 196 -14.33 9.54 24.53
N ALA A 197 -15.19 8.87 23.76
CA ALA A 197 -15.54 9.29 22.42
C ALA A 197 -16.91 9.97 22.46
N LYS A 198 -16.95 11.29 22.39
CA LYS A 198 -18.16 12.02 22.03
C LYS A 198 -18.58 11.53 20.64
N ASP A 199 -19.86 11.19 20.48
CA ASP A 199 -20.41 10.86 19.17
C ASP A 199 -20.08 12.00 18.19
N GLN A 200 -19.53 11.64 17.04
CA GLN A 200 -19.13 12.64 16.03
C GLN A 200 -20.35 13.12 15.25
N PHE A 201 -21.34 12.26 15.07
CA PHE A 201 -22.56 12.54 14.32
C PHE A 201 -23.81 12.26 15.16
N ALA A 202 -24.90 12.98 14.86
CA ALA A 202 -26.16 12.72 15.51
C ALA A 202 -26.69 11.34 15.12
N ALA A 203 -27.17 10.57 16.11
CA ALA A 203 -27.95 9.38 15.80
C ALA A 203 -29.28 9.80 15.17
N GLY A 204 -29.65 9.20 14.03
CA GLY A 204 -30.87 9.61 13.35
C GLY A 204 -31.05 8.94 12.01
N ASP A 205 -32.05 9.44 11.30
CA ASP A 205 -32.42 9.00 9.96
C ASP A 205 -31.81 9.96 8.94
N TYR A 206 -31.10 9.38 7.96
CA TYR A 206 -30.42 10.10 6.89
C TYR A 206 -31.00 9.65 5.54
N THR A 207 -31.19 10.57 4.64
CA THR A 207 -31.63 10.30 3.27
C THR A 207 -30.44 9.90 2.41
N ILE A 208 -30.51 8.78 1.72
CA ILE A 208 -29.48 8.33 0.78
C ILE A 208 -29.55 9.18 -0.48
N THR A 209 -28.53 10.02 -0.74
CA THR A 209 -28.48 10.89 -1.92
C THR A 209 -27.52 10.37 -2.99
N ALA A 210 -26.52 9.60 -2.62
CA ALA A 210 -25.55 9.07 -3.56
C ALA A 210 -25.16 7.61 -3.29
N GLU A 211 -24.81 6.94 -4.39
CA GLU A 211 -24.05 5.69 -4.41
C GLU A 211 -22.60 5.99 -4.71
N VAL A 212 -21.68 5.50 -3.87
CA VAL A 212 -20.25 5.78 -3.99
C VAL A 212 -19.41 4.50 -3.88
N LEU A 213 -18.16 4.58 -4.34
CA LEU A 213 -17.09 3.65 -4.00
C LEU A 213 -16.12 4.32 -3.04
N ASP A 214 -15.65 3.59 -2.06
CA ASP A 214 -14.61 4.06 -1.15
C ASP A 214 -13.27 4.17 -1.90
N SER A 215 -12.68 5.35 -1.90
CA SER A 215 -11.39 5.65 -2.56
C SER A 215 -10.25 4.80 -2.01
N THR A 216 -10.32 4.39 -0.75
CA THR A 216 -9.30 3.58 -0.09
C THR A 216 -9.55 2.07 -0.19
N ASP A 217 -10.74 1.62 -0.60
CA ASP A 217 -11.06 0.21 -0.78
C ASP A 217 -10.82 -0.26 -2.21
N VAL A 218 -9.57 -0.57 -2.53
CA VAL A 218 -9.17 -1.18 -3.81
C VAL A 218 -9.37 -2.70 -3.85
N SER A 219 -10.00 -3.28 -2.82
CA SER A 219 -10.25 -4.71 -2.77
C SER A 219 -11.44 -5.08 -3.64
N SER A 220 -11.27 -6.06 -4.55
CA SER A 220 -12.41 -6.67 -5.22
C SER A 220 -13.27 -7.47 -4.24
N ASP A 221 -14.56 -7.41 -4.41
CA ASP A 221 -15.66 -7.92 -3.56
C ASP A 221 -15.58 -9.41 -3.19
N SER A 222 -14.59 -10.16 -3.62
CA SER A 222 -14.53 -11.59 -3.50
C SER A 222 -13.45 -12.08 -2.55
N THR A 223 -13.85 -12.70 -1.45
CA THR A 223 -13.12 -13.71 -0.67
C THR A 223 -11.92 -13.29 0.17
N VAL A 224 -11.29 -12.13 -0.02
CA VAL A 224 -10.14 -11.70 0.80
C VAL A 224 -10.57 -11.23 2.19
N ASN A 225 -11.82 -10.81 2.34
CA ASN A 225 -12.39 -10.36 3.62
C ASN A 225 -12.54 -11.47 4.69
N ALA A 226 -12.51 -12.75 4.29
CA ALA A 226 -12.55 -13.86 5.23
C ALA A 226 -11.30 -13.95 6.13
N PHE A 227 -10.19 -13.33 5.72
CA PHE A 227 -8.94 -13.29 6.48
C PHE A 227 -8.70 -11.98 7.26
N ARG A 228 -9.49 -10.93 7.01
CA ARG A 228 -9.44 -9.72 7.82
C ARG A 228 -10.16 -9.98 9.14
N ALA A 229 -9.42 -9.77 10.23
CA ALA A 229 -9.93 -9.88 11.58
C ALA A 229 -11.26 -9.12 11.75
N ALA A 230 -12.14 -9.62 12.60
CA ALA A 230 -13.49 -9.14 12.90
C ALA A 230 -13.60 -7.67 13.41
N SER A 231 -12.57 -6.87 13.20
CA SER A 231 -12.49 -5.45 13.61
C SER A 231 -12.73 -4.45 12.47
N THR A 232 -12.84 -4.89 11.22
CA THR A 232 -13.08 -4.00 10.08
C THR A 232 -14.58 -3.78 9.90
N ALA A 233 -15.01 -2.51 9.75
CA ALA A 233 -16.37 -2.19 9.39
C ALA A 233 -16.70 -2.75 8.01
N ASP A 234 -17.92 -3.27 7.86
CA ASP A 234 -18.33 -3.91 6.60
C ASP A 234 -18.71 -2.89 5.53
N TYR A 235 -19.08 -1.66 5.95
CA TYR A 235 -19.54 -0.58 5.08
C TYR A 235 -18.98 0.76 5.49
N LYS A 236 -18.94 1.72 4.55
CA LYS A 236 -18.56 3.10 4.79
C LYS A 236 -19.64 4.04 4.27
N PHE A 237 -19.97 5.04 5.06
CA PHE A 237 -20.93 6.09 4.78
C PHE A 237 -20.22 7.44 4.78
N TYR A 238 -20.65 8.33 3.93
CA TYR A 238 -20.13 9.67 3.86
C TYR A 238 -21.25 10.67 4.08
N VAL A 239 -21.02 11.64 4.94
CA VAL A 239 -21.97 12.70 5.28
C VAL A 239 -21.33 14.06 5.07
N SER A 240 -22.16 15.11 4.98
CA SER A 240 -21.65 16.47 5.00
C SER A 240 -20.92 16.76 6.32
N GLU A 241 -19.89 17.61 6.30
CA GLU A 241 -19.26 18.09 7.54
C GLU A 241 -20.27 18.75 8.47
N ASP A 242 -21.33 19.37 7.92
CA ASP A 242 -22.39 20.02 8.66
C ASP A 242 -23.24 19.05 9.53
N ALA A 243 -23.16 17.75 9.26
CA ALA A 243 -23.75 16.70 10.09
C ALA A 243 -22.97 16.44 11.39
N ALA A 244 -21.74 16.95 11.50
CA ALA A 244 -20.91 16.74 12.67
C ALA A 244 -21.46 17.50 13.89
N THR A 245 -21.57 16.80 15.02
CA THR A 245 -22.01 17.35 16.29
C THR A 245 -20.85 17.65 17.24
N SER A 246 -19.70 17.05 16.97
CA SER A 246 -18.48 17.23 17.76
C SER A 246 -17.77 18.54 17.40
N SER A 247 -17.16 19.17 18.39
CA SER A 247 -16.30 20.35 18.19
C SER A 247 -14.84 20.01 17.86
N SER A 248 -14.49 18.73 17.88
CA SER A 248 -13.12 18.25 17.65
C SER A 248 -13.11 17.17 16.57
N TYR A 249 -12.15 17.27 15.67
CA TYR A 249 -11.91 16.29 14.62
C TYR A 249 -11.40 14.96 15.22
N SER A 250 -11.79 13.85 14.66
CA SER A 250 -11.31 12.53 15.09
C SER A 250 -10.00 12.13 14.44
N ALA A 251 -9.74 12.65 13.24
CA ALA A 251 -8.51 12.41 12.49
C ALA A 251 -8.10 13.67 11.72
N VAL A 252 -6.83 13.72 11.32
CA VAL A 252 -6.33 14.70 10.36
C VAL A 252 -5.71 13.95 9.19
N HIS A 253 -6.23 14.22 7.99
CA HIS A 253 -5.68 13.71 6.74
C HIS A 253 -4.73 14.75 6.16
N ALA A 254 -3.52 14.36 5.80
CA ALA A 254 -2.52 15.25 5.24
C ALA A 254 -1.96 14.72 3.92
N ILE A 255 -1.76 15.65 2.99
CA ILE A 255 -1.03 15.46 1.73
C ILE A 255 0.38 15.99 1.93
N VAL A 256 1.37 15.24 1.49
CA VAL A 256 2.78 15.58 1.59
C VAL A 256 3.26 16.26 0.32
N GLU A 257 3.95 17.39 0.46
CA GLU A 257 4.47 18.16 -0.66
C GLU A 257 5.36 17.32 -1.57
N GLY A 258 4.98 17.25 -2.85
CA GLY A 258 5.71 16.50 -3.88
C GLY A 258 5.63 14.97 -3.77
N ALA A 259 4.84 14.41 -2.84
CA ALA A 259 4.62 12.96 -2.75
C ALA A 259 3.91 12.43 -4.00
N LYS A 260 2.96 13.17 -4.54
CA LYS A 260 2.22 12.84 -5.78
C LYS A 260 3.10 12.63 -7.02
N SER A 261 4.34 13.13 -7.03
CA SER A 261 5.30 12.89 -8.12
C SER A 261 6.10 11.60 -7.97
N LEU A 262 5.93 10.88 -6.88
CA LEU A 262 6.63 9.66 -6.54
C LEU A 262 5.64 8.49 -6.55
N ASN A 263 6.05 7.34 -7.06
CA ASN A 263 5.22 6.15 -6.96
C ASN A 263 5.08 5.73 -5.50
N SER A 264 3.85 5.57 -5.00
CA SER A 264 3.50 5.27 -3.60
C SER A 264 4.11 3.96 -3.08
N TYR A 265 4.53 3.07 -3.98
CA TYR A 265 5.22 1.82 -3.67
C TYR A 265 6.74 1.92 -3.70
N SER A 266 7.30 3.12 -3.93
CA SER A 266 8.74 3.34 -4.02
C SER A 266 9.38 3.61 -2.65
N ASP A 267 10.68 3.29 -2.55
CA ASP A 267 11.48 3.64 -1.36
C ASP A 267 11.60 5.16 -1.19
N ALA A 268 11.60 5.92 -2.30
CA ALA A 268 11.66 7.37 -2.30
C ALA A 268 10.41 8.00 -1.68
N TYR A 269 9.22 7.50 -2.05
CA TYR A 269 7.95 7.90 -1.41
C TYR A 269 7.98 7.59 0.08
N THR A 270 8.31 6.36 0.44
CA THR A 270 8.38 5.93 1.84
C THR A 270 9.34 6.79 2.67
N ALA A 271 10.51 7.13 2.12
CA ALA A 271 11.48 7.99 2.80
C ALA A 271 10.92 9.41 3.03
N LYS A 272 10.25 9.98 2.02
CA LYS A 272 9.64 11.31 2.10
C LYS A 272 8.50 11.36 3.12
N ILE A 273 7.61 10.37 3.11
CA ILE A 273 6.53 10.27 4.10
C ILE A 273 7.09 10.13 5.52
N ASN A 274 8.12 9.32 5.72
CA ASN A 274 8.75 9.15 7.04
C ASN A 274 9.44 10.42 7.52
N GLU A 275 10.01 11.24 6.64
CA GLU A 275 10.58 12.54 6.98
C GLU A 275 9.50 13.49 7.54
N VAL A 276 8.40 13.68 6.79
CA VAL A 276 7.30 14.55 7.21
C VAL A 276 6.59 14.03 8.44
N LYS A 277 6.38 12.72 8.53
CA LYS A 277 5.87 12.06 9.74
C LYS A 277 6.75 12.38 10.95
N GLY A 278 8.08 12.32 10.81
CA GLY A 278 9.01 12.69 11.87
C GLY A 278 8.91 14.18 12.26
N ASN A 279 8.59 15.06 11.33
CA ASN A 279 8.35 16.48 11.62
C ASN A 279 7.03 16.68 12.39
N ILE A 280 5.96 15.98 12.02
CA ILE A 280 4.69 15.98 12.76
C ILE A 280 4.88 15.42 14.19
N GLU A 281 5.67 14.36 14.35
CA GLU A 281 5.95 13.78 15.68
C GLU A 281 6.71 14.75 16.61
N LYS A 282 7.51 15.68 16.09
CA LYS A 282 8.21 16.68 16.90
C LYS A 282 7.27 17.66 17.61
N ILE A 283 6.17 18.05 16.96
CA ILE A 283 5.19 18.95 17.55
C ILE A 283 4.23 18.24 18.50
N ARG A 284 4.16 16.92 18.44
CA ARG A 284 3.22 16.09 19.20
C ARG A 284 3.24 16.36 20.69
N GLU A 285 4.45 16.34 21.32
CA GLU A 285 4.57 16.51 22.78
C GLU A 285 4.07 17.88 23.27
N GLU A 286 4.31 18.91 22.47
CA GLU A 286 3.85 20.27 22.76
C GLU A 286 2.32 20.34 22.67
N ARG A 287 1.73 19.78 21.61
CA ARG A 287 0.30 19.76 21.40
C ARG A 287 -0.44 18.88 22.43
N GLU A 288 0.11 17.72 22.80
CA GLU A 288 -0.43 16.88 23.86
C GLU A 288 -0.48 17.61 25.21
N LYS A 289 0.53 18.39 25.55
CA LYS A 289 0.56 19.21 26.77
C LYS A 289 -0.47 20.33 26.74
N ALA A 290 -0.56 21.04 25.60
CA ALA A 290 -1.56 22.10 25.41
C ALA A 290 -3.00 21.51 25.55
N ARG A 291 -3.26 20.38 24.90
CA ARG A 291 -4.56 19.71 24.96
C ARG A 291 -4.91 19.23 26.36
N ALA A 292 -3.95 18.69 27.11
CA ALA A 292 -4.14 18.27 28.49
C ALA A 292 -4.50 19.45 29.40
N GLN A 293 -3.94 20.64 29.16
CA GLN A 293 -4.27 21.85 29.92
C GLN A 293 -5.71 22.33 29.62
N GLU A 294 -6.12 22.35 28.35
CA GLU A 294 -7.47 22.69 27.93
C GLU A 294 -8.52 21.80 28.63
N LEU A 295 -8.30 20.46 28.57
CA LEU A 295 -9.21 19.48 29.19
C LEU A 295 -9.31 19.60 30.70
N THR A 296 -8.26 20.09 31.38
CA THR A 296 -8.29 20.29 32.84
C THR A 296 -9.02 21.56 33.22
N VAL A 297 -9.07 22.57 32.35
CA VAL A 297 -9.80 23.83 32.58
C VAL A 297 -11.29 23.65 32.36
N ASP A 298 -11.69 22.81 31.40
CA ASP A 298 -13.12 22.57 31.10
C ASP A 298 -13.83 21.60 32.03
N THR A 299 -13.15 21.04 33.04
CA THR A 299 -13.78 20.18 34.06
C THR A 299 -14.08 21.03 35.28
N PRO A 300 -15.34 21.51 35.49
CA PRO A 300 -15.72 22.17 36.74
C PRO A 300 -15.67 21.19 37.89
N ALA A 301 -15.07 21.59 39.01
CA ALA A 301 -14.93 20.83 40.24
C ALA A 301 -16.29 20.51 40.88
#